data_c82e116ef43d00c935bbaa8756075f1a
#
_entry.id   c82e116ef43d00c935bbaa8756075f1a
#
_cell.length_a   1.000
_cell.length_b   1.000
_cell.length_c   1.000
_cell.angle_alpha   90.00
_cell.angle_beta   90.00
_cell.angle_gamma   90.00
#
_symmetry.space_group_name_H-M   'P 1'
#
loop_
_entity.id
_entity.type
_entity.pdbx_description
1 polymer ?
#
loop_
_entity_poly.entity_id
_entity_poly.type
_entity_poly.pdbx_seq_one_letter_code
_entity_poly.pdbx_strand_id
1 'polypeptide(L)' 'ERQKIGSTEVYRRKNDNTYYIKVEGKLEKVKSLKHLEKIFIGHKDEIRKFAKDHKIDMKDILDVFSILDYCMELEQ' A
#
# COMPACT_ATOMS: atom_id res chain seq x y z
N GLU A 1 -12.53 7.78 5.06
CA GLU A 1 -11.32 8.56 5.27
C GLU A 1 -10.40 8.48 4.05
N ARG A 2 -9.93 9.62 3.59
CA ARG A 2 -9.11 9.70 2.38
C ARG A 2 -7.79 10.40 2.67
N GLN A 3 -6.70 9.77 2.22
CA GLN A 3 -5.36 10.33 2.32
C GLN A 3 -4.69 10.31 0.95
N LYS A 4 -3.75 11.20 0.75
CA LYS A 4 -3.05 11.32 -0.51
C LYS A 4 -1.55 11.13 -0.31
N ILE A 5 -0.96 10.22 -1.07
CA ILE A 5 0.48 9.97 -1.06
C ILE A 5 1.01 10.25 -2.45
N GLY A 6 1.74 11.35 -2.61
CA GLY A 6 2.16 11.80 -3.91
C GLY A 6 0.95 12.07 -4.78
N SER A 7 0.85 11.39 -5.93
CA SER A 7 -0.29 11.49 -6.83
C SER A 7 -1.33 10.39 -6.62
N THR A 8 -1.11 9.52 -5.62
CA THR A 8 -2.00 8.40 -5.35
C THR A 8 -2.88 8.70 -4.15
N GLU A 9 -4.16 8.39 -4.29
CA GLU A 9 -5.13 8.59 -3.22
C GLU A 9 -5.33 7.28 -2.47
N VAL A 10 -5.35 7.34 -1.14
CA VAL A 10 -5.60 6.20 -0.28
C VAL A 10 -6.90 6.41 0.46
N TYR A 11 -7.77 5.41 0.37
CA TYR A 11 -9.07 5.44 1.03
C TYR A 11 -9.12 4.36 2.11
N ARG A 12 -9.62 4.71 3.27
CA ARG A 12 -9.82 3.75 4.35
C ARG A 12 -11.31 3.66 4.67
N ARG A 13 -11.82 2.44 4.72
CA ARG A 13 -13.20 2.20 5.09
C ARG A 13 -13.36 2.43 6.60
N LYS A 14 -14.40 3.15 6.98
CA LYS A 14 -14.60 3.63 8.36
C LYS A 14 -14.68 2.53 9.41
N ASN A 15 -15.33 1.41 9.10
CA ASN A 15 -15.57 0.33 10.07
C ASN A 15 -14.75 -0.93 9.76
N ASP A 16 -13.64 -0.77 9.08
CA ASP A 16 -12.92 -1.91 8.53
C ASP A 16 -11.44 -1.54 8.40
N ASN A 17 -10.56 -2.51 8.50
CA ASN A 17 -9.12 -2.31 8.31
C ASN A 17 -8.70 -2.46 6.86
N THR A 18 -9.66 -2.35 5.95
CA THR A 18 -9.40 -2.45 4.53
C THR A 18 -9.07 -1.09 3.96
N TYR A 19 -7.96 -1.03 3.20
CA TYR A 19 -7.53 0.18 2.51
C TYR A 19 -7.77 0.01 1.03
N TYR A 20 -8.09 1.11 0.37
CA TYR A 20 -8.26 1.15 -1.07
C TYR A 20 -7.34 2.20 -1.63
N ILE A 21 -6.57 1.85 -2.65
CA ILE A 21 -5.68 2.81 -3.32
C ILE A 21 -6.11 2.95 -4.77
N LYS A 22 -5.97 4.14 -5.30
CA LYS A 22 -6.28 4.41 -6.69
C LYS A 22 -4.99 4.37 -7.50
N VAL A 23 -4.87 3.36 -8.35
CA VAL A 23 -3.68 3.16 -9.19
C VAL A 23 -4.14 3.18 -10.65
N GLU A 24 -3.61 4.13 -11.42
CA GLU A 24 -3.92 4.29 -12.84
C GLU A 24 -5.43 4.34 -13.12
N GLY A 25 -6.15 5.04 -12.26
CA GLY A 25 -7.58 5.19 -12.40
C GLY A 25 -8.41 4.05 -11.88
N LYS A 26 -7.77 3.00 -11.36
CA LYS A 26 -8.46 1.85 -10.81
C LYS A 26 -8.35 1.83 -9.29
N LEU A 27 -9.44 1.49 -8.64
CA LEU A 27 -9.47 1.37 -7.19
C LEU A 27 -9.09 -0.07 -6.81
N GLU A 28 -7.95 -0.21 -6.13
CA GLU A 28 -7.43 -1.52 -5.74
C GLU A 28 -7.56 -1.69 -4.23
N LYS A 29 -7.99 -2.87 -3.81
CA LYS A 29 -8.14 -3.20 -2.40
C LYS A 29 -6.81 -3.68 -1.84
N VAL A 30 -6.42 -3.12 -0.69
CA VAL A 30 -5.19 -3.52 0.00
C VAL A 30 -5.53 -3.95 1.41
N LYS A 31 -5.52 -5.26 1.65
CA LYS A 31 -5.80 -5.83 2.96
C LYS A 31 -4.57 -6.50 3.55
N SER A 32 -3.63 -6.90 2.70
CA SER A 32 -2.41 -7.59 3.14
C SER A 32 -1.29 -7.30 2.15
N LEU A 33 -0.07 -7.74 2.52
CA LEU A 33 1.09 -7.58 1.65
C LEU A 33 0.90 -8.29 0.30
N LYS A 34 0.16 -9.38 0.29
CA LYS A 34 -0.10 -10.10 -0.95
C LYS A 34 -0.82 -9.23 -1.98
N HIS A 35 -1.70 -8.37 -1.53
CA HIS A 35 -2.38 -7.45 -2.43
C HIS A 35 -1.40 -6.46 -3.06
N LEU A 36 -0.45 -5.96 -2.27
CA LEU A 36 0.58 -5.06 -2.78
C LEU A 36 1.46 -5.76 -3.80
N GLU A 37 1.79 -7.03 -3.57
CA GLU A 37 2.60 -7.81 -4.52
C GLU A 37 1.88 -7.98 -5.84
N LYS A 38 0.55 -8.07 -5.84
CA LYS A 38 -0.24 -8.18 -7.05
C LYS A 38 -0.36 -6.85 -7.79
N ILE A 39 -0.48 -5.76 -7.05
CA ILE A 39 -0.60 -4.43 -7.62
C ILE A 39 0.72 -3.97 -8.23
N PHE A 40 1.81 -4.17 -7.50
CA PHE A 40 3.15 -3.76 -7.93
C PHE A 40 3.93 -4.98 -8.41
N ILE A 41 3.50 -5.51 -9.55
CA ILE A 41 4.11 -6.68 -10.16
C ILE A 41 5.58 -6.40 -10.49
N GLY A 42 6.45 -7.36 -10.15
CA GLY A 42 7.88 -7.22 -10.39
C GLY A 42 8.67 -6.68 -9.19
N HIS A 43 7.99 -6.25 -8.15
CA HIS A 43 8.64 -5.69 -6.95
C HIS A 43 8.33 -6.50 -5.69
N LYS A 44 7.94 -7.76 -5.88
CA LYS A 44 7.54 -8.63 -4.79
C LYS A 44 8.61 -8.77 -3.70
N ASP A 45 9.83 -9.03 -4.11
CA ASP A 45 10.93 -9.24 -3.16
C ASP A 45 11.27 -7.98 -2.41
N GLU A 46 11.27 -6.84 -3.09
CA GLU A 46 11.54 -5.55 -2.46
C GLU A 46 10.47 -5.19 -1.43
N ILE A 47 9.22 -5.45 -1.77
CA ILE A 47 8.09 -5.17 -0.88
C ILE A 47 8.19 -6.03 0.38
N ARG A 48 8.47 -7.32 0.22
CA ARG A 48 8.61 -8.22 1.35
C ARG A 48 9.77 -7.84 2.25
N LYS A 49 10.91 -7.48 1.64
CA LYS A 49 12.08 -7.07 2.39
C LYS A 49 11.82 -5.81 3.19
N PHE A 50 11.19 -4.82 2.57
CA PHE A 50 10.85 -3.58 3.24
C PHE A 50 9.92 -3.84 4.44
N ALA A 51 8.89 -4.64 4.23
CA ALA A 51 7.94 -4.97 5.28
C ALA A 51 8.61 -5.67 6.46
N LYS A 52 9.55 -6.56 6.18
CA LYS A 52 10.29 -7.28 7.21
C LYS A 52 11.25 -6.36 7.95
N ASP A 53 12.01 -5.56 7.21
CA ASP A 53 13.02 -4.67 7.78
C ASP A 53 12.39 -3.60 8.67
N HIS A 54 11.24 -3.10 8.29
CA HIS A 54 10.54 -2.04 9.02
C HIS A 54 9.40 -2.55 9.89
N LYS A 55 9.22 -3.87 9.95
CA LYS A 55 8.16 -4.50 10.73
C LYS A 55 6.80 -3.87 10.45
N ILE A 56 6.48 -3.77 9.18
CA ILE A 56 5.24 -3.13 8.73
C ILE A 56 4.02 -3.92 9.20
N ASP A 57 3.11 -3.23 9.87
CA ASP A 57 1.83 -3.78 10.30
C ASP A 57 0.73 -3.21 9.40
N MET A 58 0.11 -4.09 8.60
CA MET A 58 -0.93 -3.66 7.68
C MET A 58 -2.20 -3.18 8.38
N LYS A 59 -2.26 -3.33 9.68
CA LYS A 59 -3.37 -2.79 10.49
C LYS A 59 -3.09 -1.36 10.95
N ASP A 60 -1.84 -0.93 10.86
CA ASP A 60 -1.44 0.42 11.25
C ASP A 60 -1.40 1.31 10.01
N ILE A 61 -2.19 2.37 10.01
CA ILE A 61 -2.32 3.25 8.85
C ILE A 61 -0.99 3.93 8.50
N LEU A 62 -0.17 4.26 9.49
CA LEU A 62 1.13 4.87 9.23
C LEU A 62 2.08 3.90 8.54
N ASP A 63 2.04 2.64 8.95
CA ASP A 63 2.84 1.61 8.31
C ASP A 63 2.37 1.36 6.88
N VAL A 64 1.07 1.35 6.66
CA VAL A 64 0.50 1.20 5.32
C VAL A 64 0.97 2.34 4.41
N PHE A 65 0.94 3.57 4.91
CA PHE A 65 1.42 4.72 4.14
C PHE A 65 2.90 4.60 3.83
N SER A 66 3.71 4.13 4.78
CA SER A 66 5.14 3.96 4.58
C SER A 66 5.44 2.96 3.47
N ILE A 67 4.79 1.81 3.50
CA ILE A 67 5.05 0.79 2.48
C ILE A 67 4.48 1.18 1.11
N LEU A 68 3.35 1.88 1.09
CA LEU A 68 2.78 2.37 -0.17
C LEU A 68 3.69 3.41 -0.81
N ASP A 69 4.25 4.32 -0.01
CA ASP A 69 5.20 5.31 -0.50
C ASP A 69 6.43 4.64 -1.10
N TYR A 70 6.94 3.61 -0.43
CA TYR A 70 8.07 2.84 -0.94
C TYR A 70 7.72 2.15 -2.27
N CYS A 71 6.54 1.54 -2.35
CA CYS A 71 6.11 0.88 -3.58
C CYS A 71 6.00 1.85 -4.75
N MET A 72 5.52 3.05 -4.50
CA MET A 72 5.43 4.07 -5.54
C MET A 72 6.79 4.53 -6.02
N GLU A 73 7.76 4.61 -5.12
CA GLU A 73 9.13 4.94 -5.51
C GLU A 73 9.72 3.87 -6.41
N LEU A 74 9.40 2.60 -6.17
CA LEU A 74 9.86 1.50 -6.99
C LEU A 74 9.33 1.59 -8.43
N GLU A 75 8.15 2.15 -8.60
CA GLU A 75 7.52 2.27 -9.91
C GLU A 75 8.02 3.45 -10.74
N GLN A 76 8.78 4.32 -10.15
CA GLN A 76 9.31 5.49 -10.86
C GLN A 76 10.53 5.18 -11.72
#